data_c0076791e19de1b688bcdff6f4895604
#
_entry.id   c0076791e19de1b688bcdff6f4895604
#
_cell.length_a   1.000
_cell.length_b   1.000
_cell.length_c   1.000
_cell.angle_alpha   90.00
_cell.angle_beta   90.00
_cell.angle_gamma   90.00
#
_symmetry.space_group_name_H-M   'P 1'
#
loop_
_entity.id
_entity.type
_entity.pdbx_description
1 polymer ?
#
loop_
_entity_poly.entity_id
_entity_poly.type
_entity_poly.pdbx_seq_one_letter_code
_entity_poly.pdbx_strand_id
1 'polypeptide(L)'
;MKRYNGLHDKLCTIENIEVADDNARKNKNKKYGINKHDKNRQYENEDLVDKLLNLKYKTSKYSLYKIYEPKERIIYRLPYYPDRIAHHAIMNVVKDIWTKSFIHNTYSCIEGRGIHLCASNLKRDLRKYPNETTYCLKLDIKKFYPSIPHNGLKECIRKKIKDKDFLIILDEIIDSTDSVRNTSSKLTGKEGVGVPIGNYLFQYFANLYLSELDHLCKEELKCKFYYRYADDIVILSNDKDFLHKVLIYIKLYIHTIGLKVKDNYQIYPVDSRGINFVGYVFYHTHALIRKSIKYKIIRLVNSYLNREIDRKEFKIRMCAYYGWLKHANTKNLLYKIQSLTGVRYSNWDGKRTNIAKYYNKYVRIIQVINYAKYFRINFIRNGKAYYADSRDKTLFYSIHRLNHFPINFKITKYDWRIYTKSKKEKVKPQT
;
A
#
# COMPACT_ATOMS: atom_id res chain seq x y z
N MET A 1 12.54 12.24 -24.88
CA MET A 1 11.55 11.58 -24.01
C MET A 1 10.16 11.66 -24.64
N LYS A 2 9.37 10.55 -24.67
CA LYS A 2 8.02 10.55 -25.28
C LYS A 2 7.06 11.39 -24.42
N ARG A 3 6.34 12.35 -25.03
CA ARG A 3 5.30 13.17 -24.39
C ARG A 3 3.93 12.76 -24.93
N TYR A 4 2.95 12.72 -24.05
CA TYR A 4 1.59 12.23 -24.35
C TYR A 4 0.64 13.39 -24.69
N ASN A 5 -0.26 13.14 -25.65
CA ASN A 5 -1.32 14.03 -26.11
C ASN A 5 -2.65 13.27 -26.22
N GLY A 6 -3.78 13.97 -26.45
CA GLY A 6 -5.11 13.36 -26.55
C GLY A 6 -5.54 12.72 -25.22
N LEU A 7 -5.15 13.31 -24.11
CA LEU A 7 -5.51 12.86 -22.77
C LEU A 7 -6.79 13.57 -22.28
N HIS A 8 -7.02 14.79 -22.74
CA HIS A 8 -8.22 15.55 -22.44
C HIS A 8 -9.48 14.88 -22.99
N ASP A 9 -9.43 14.42 -24.25
CA ASP A 9 -10.55 13.67 -24.85
C ASP A 9 -10.88 12.40 -24.05
N LYS A 10 -9.86 11.69 -23.58
CA LYS A 10 -10.04 10.51 -22.74
C LYS A 10 -10.55 10.83 -21.34
N LEU A 11 -10.22 12.00 -20.82
CA LEU A 11 -10.68 12.44 -19.50
C LEU A 11 -12.17 12.76 -19.54
N CYS A 12 -12.63 13.46 -20.59
CA CYS A 12 -13.95 14.07 -20.71
C CYS A 12 -15.01 13.11 -21.29
N THR A 13 -14.89 11.80 -21.07
CA THR A 13 -15.93 10.84 -21.45
C THR A 13 -16.77 10.44 -20.27
N ILE A 14 -18.05 10.16 -20.51
CA ILE A 14 -18.98 9.74 -19.43
C ILE A 14 -18.53 8.40 -18.84
N GLU A 15 -18.04 7.49 -19.66
CA GLU A 15 -17.54 6.17 -19.23
C GLU A 15 -16.37 6.33 -18.27
N ASN A 16 -15.44 7.26 -18.54
CA ASN A 16 -14.33 7.53 -17.63
C ASN A 16 -14.80 8.10 -16.30
N ILE A 17 -15.78 8.97 -16.30
CA ILE A 17 -16.35 9.57 -15.08
C ILE A 17 -17.09 8.50 -14.26
N GLU A 18 -17.86 7.61 -14.87
CA GLU A 18 -18.55 6.52 -14.19
C GLU A 18 -17.56 5.53 -13.56
N VAL A 19 -16.51 5.12 -14.29
CA VAL A 19 -15.42 4.30 -13.74
C VAL A 19 -14.71 5.02 -12.60
N ALA A 20 -14.53 6.33 -12.70
CA ALA A 20 -13.91 7.14 -11.65
C ALA A 20 -14.79 7.19 -10.39
N ASP A 21 -16.10 7.40 -10.54
CA ASP A 21 -17.06 7.37 -9.44
C ASP A 21 -17.06 6.00 -8.75
N ASP A 22 -17.12 4.90 -9.49
CA ASP A 22 -17.07 3.55 -8.93
C ASP A 22 -15.76 3.27 -8.18
N ASN A 23 -14.63 3.77 -8.68
CA ASN A 23 -13.33 3.68 -8.01
C ASN A 23 -13.27 4.54 -6.74
N ALA A 24 -13.83 5.75 -6.77
CA ALA A 24 -13.84 6.69 -5.66
C ALA A 24 -14.67 6.20 -4.47
N ARG A 25 -15.75 5.45 -4.72
CA ARG A 25 -16.69 4.93 -3.70
C ARG A 25 -16.27 3.59 -3.10
N LYS A 26 -15.31 2.87 -3.65
CA LYS A 26 -14.88 1.56 -3.14
C LYS A 26 -14.67 1.55 -1.63
N ASN A 27 -15.37 0.65 -0.94
CA ASN A 27 -15.35 0.49 0.54
C ASN A 27 -15.87 1.72 1.34
N LYS A 28 -16.66 2.61 0.72
CA LYS A 28 -17.15 3.86 1.34
C LYS A 28 -18.62 4.15 1.10
N ASN A 29 -19.41 3.21 0.60
CA ASN A 29 -20.78 3.39 0.13
C ASN A 29 -21.77 4.01 1.14
N LYS A 30 -21.43 4.07 2.43
CA LYS A 30 -22.28 4.66 3.49
C LYS A 30 -21.84 6.09 3.89
N LYS A 31 -20.97 6.74 3.12
CA LYS A 31 -20.50 8.10 3.47
C LYS A 31 -21.46 9.16 2.93
N TYR A 32 -21.70 10.21 3.74
CA TYR A 32 -22.64 11.31 3.42
C TYR A 32 -22.45 11.86 2.01
N GLY A 33 -21.22 12.17 1.58
CA GLY A 33 -20.97 12.74 0.25
C GLY A 33 -21.35 11.79 -0.90
N ILE A 34 -21.23 10.46 -0.71
CA ILE A 34 -21.66 9.46 -1.69
C ILE A 34 -23.19 9.37 -1.71
N ASN A 35 -23.83 9.28 -0.53
CA ASN A 35 -25.30 9.24 -0.46
C ASN A 35 -25.95 10.51 -1.04
N LYS A 36 -25.28 11.68 -0.94
CA LYS A 36 -25.74 12.91 -1.59
C LYS A 36 -25.63 12.81 -3.11
N HIS A 37 -24.49 12.36 -3.61
CA HIS A 37 -24.24 12.17 -5.04
C HIS A 37 -25.19 11.15 -5.66
N ASP A 38 -25.48 10.04 -4.97
CA ASP A 38 -26.35 8.96 -5.46
C ASP A 38 -27.78 9.44 -5.78
N LYS A 39 -28.24 10.56 -5.19
CA LYS A 39 -29.57 11.15 -5.49
C LYS A 39 -29.65 11.75 -6.89
N ASN A 40 -28.53 12.24 -7.42
CA ASN A 40 -28.46 12.94 -8.71
C ASN A 40 -27.26 12.43 -9.54
N ARG A 41 -26.88 11.14 -9.37
CA ARG A 41 -25.64 10.57 -9.88
C ARG A 41 -25.43 10.83 -11.36
N GLN A 42 -26.42 10.55 -12.18
CA GLN A 42 -26.33 10.73 -13.63
C GLN A 42 -26.09 12.20 -13.99
N TYR A 43 -26.93 13.09 -13.49
CA TYR A 43 -26.81 14.53 -13.72
C TYR A 43 -25.48 15.09 -13.26
N GLU A 44 -25.02 14.74 -12.05
CA GLU A 44 -23.73 15.21 -11.52
C GLU A 44 -22.55 14.66 -12.33
N ASN A 45 -22.62 13.42 -12.84
CA ASN A 45 -21.57 12.87 -13.71
C ASN A 45 -21.53 13.59 -15.06
N GLU A 46 -22.67 13.84 -15.68
CA GLU A 46 -22.78 14.60 -16.95
C GLU A 46 -22.31 16.05 -16.78
N ASP A 47 -22.70 16.72 -15.68
CA ASP A 47 -22.23 18.07 -15.33
C ASP A 47 -20.70 18.11 -15.12
N LEU A 48 -20.10 17.07 -14.54
CA LEU A 48 -18.64 16.98 -14.41
C LEU A 48 -17.96 16.83 -15.79
N VAL A 49 -18.53 16.04 -16.70
CA VAL A 49 -18.03 15.93 -18.10
C VAL A 49 -18.06 17.30 -18.75
N ASP A 50 -19.18 18.03 -18.69
CA ASP A 50 -19.31 19.36 -19.29
C ASP A 50 -18.28 20.35 -18.71
N LYS A 51 -18.12 20.36 -17.39
CA LYS A 51 -17.13 21.23 -16.71
C LYS A 51 -15.70 20.93 -17.12
N LEU A 52 -15.35 19.66 -17.29
CA LEU A 52 -14.01 19.26 -17.71
C LEU A 52 -13.79 19.57 -19.19
N LEU A 53 -14.75 19.24 -20.04
CA LEU A 53 -14.69 19.44 -21.49
C LEU A 53 -14.53 20.94 -21.84
N ASN A 54 -15.30 21.79 -21.17
CA ASN A 54 -15.29 23.24 -21.40
C ASN A 54 -14.24 24.00 -20.55
N LEU A 55 -13.34 23.30 -19.86
CA LEU A 55 -12.31 23.88 -18.97
C LEU A 55 -12.87 24.76 -17.86
N LYS A 56 -14.15 24.55 -17.47
CA LYS A 56 -14.85 25.27 -16.42
C LYS A 56 -14.69 24.63 -15.04
N TYR A 57 -14.03 23.49 -14.97
CA TYR A 57 -13.78 22.82 -13.68
C TYR A 57 -12.97 23.71 -12.76
N LYS A 58 -13.46 23.87 -11.53
CA LYS A 58 -12.78 24.56 -10.43
C LYS A 58 -12.78 23.68 -9.20
N THR A 59 -11.63 23.56 -8.57
CA THR A 59 -11.49 22.79 -7.34
C THR A 59 -12.29 23.42 -6.22
N SER A 60 -13.11 22.64 -5.54
CA SER A 60 -13.93 23.09 -4.42
C SER A 60 -13.09 23.53 -3.22
N LYS A 61 -13.72 24.27 -2.32
CA LYS A 61 -13.09 24.70 -1.07
C LYS A 61 -12.72 23.50 -0.21
N TYR A 62 -11.47 23.48 0.28
CA TYR A 62 -10.99 22.43 1.17
C TYR A 62 -11.59 22.56 2.57
N SER A 63 -11.97 21.44 3.16
CA SER A 63 -12.23 21.33 4.59
C SER A 63 -10.99 20.77 5.30
N LEU A 64 -10.59 21.40 6.40
CA LEU A 64 -9.37 21.07 7.13
C LEU A 64 -9.71 20.31 8.41
N TYR A 65 -8.99 19.23 8.69
CA TYR A 65 -9.04 18.59 10.00
C TYR A 65 -7.66 18.10 10.42
N LYS A 66 -7.42 18.13 11.71
CA LYS A 66 -6.15 17.68 12.29
C LYS A 66 -6.22 16.21 12.70
N ILE A 67 -5.17 15.48 12.39
CA ILE A 67 -4.90 14.15 12.95
C ILE A 67 -3.65 14.23 13.82
N TYR A 68 -3.65 13.53 14.97
CA TYR A 68 -2.57 13.62 15.95
C TYR A 68 -1.69 12.37 15.98
N GLU A 69 -2.06 11.31 15.29
CA GLU A 69 -1.28 10.06 15.27
C GLU A 69 -0.73 9.72 13.87
N PRO A 70 0.55 9.33 13.75
CA PRO A 70 1.63 9.27 14.76
C PRO A 70 2.27 10.64 15.04
N LYS A 71 1.91 11.67 14.28
CA LYS A 71 2.31 13.08 14.41
C LYS A 71 1.14 13.95 14.02
N GLU A 72 1.09 15.17 14.54
CA GLU A 72 0.12 16.16 14.09
C GLU A 72 0.28 16.44 12.59
N ARG A 73 -0.82 16.30 11.86
CA ARG A 73 -0.91 16.60 10.44
C ARG A 73 -2.25 17.24 10.13
N ILE A 74 -2.22 18.23 9.26
CA ILE A 74 -3.44 18.82 8.69
C ILE A 74 -3.76 18.03 7.44
N ILE A 75 -4.98 17.50 7.39
CA ILE A 75 -5.54 16.78 6.23
C ILE A 75 -6.50 17.72 5.52
N TYR A 76 -6.32 17.84 4.22
CA TYR A 76 -7.12 18.64 3.32
C TYR A 76 -8.14 17.75 2.62
N ARG A 77 -9.41 17.93 2.97
CA ARG A 77 -10.49 17.12 2.43
C ARG A 77 -11.25 17.90 1.38
N LEU A 78 -11.38 17.34 0.20
CA LEU A 78 -12.28 17.78 -0.85
C LEU A 78 -13.62 17.03 -0.77
N PRO A 79 -14.71 17.62 -1.28
CA PRO A 79 -16.00 16.95 -1.45
C PRO A 79 -15.88 15.67 -2.27
N TYR A 80 -16.90 14.82 -2.19
CA TYR A 80 -16.96 13.64 -3.02
C TYR A 80 -17.17 14.03 -4.49
N TYR A 81 -18.23 14.78 -4.76
CA TYR A 81 -18.49 15.44 -6.02
C TYR A 81 -18.19 16.93 -5.88
N PRO A 82 -17.54 17.58 -6.85
CA PRO A 82 -16.98 16.99 -8.07
C PRO A 82 -15.57 16.42 -7.90
N ASP A 83 -14.83 16.85 -6.90
CA ASP A 83 -13.36 16.79 -6.88
C ASP A 83 -12.82 15.38 -6.75
N ARG A 84 -13.40 14.55 -5.88
CA ARG A 84 -12.89 13.21 -5.69
C ARG A 84 -13.09 12.36 -6.94
N ILE A 85 -14.21 12.53 -7.65
CA ILE A 85 -14.48 11.88 -8.93
C ILE A 85 -13.50 12.38 -9.99
N ALA A 86 -13.33 13.73 -10.11
CA ALA A 86 -12.36 14.33 -11.05
C ALA A 86 -10.93 13.80 -10.84
N HIS A 87 -10.46 13.71 -9.59
CA HIS A 87 -9.15 13.15 -9.30
C HIS A 87 -9.00 11.68 -9.73
N HIS A 88 -10.05 10.87 -9.56
CA HIS A 88 -10.04 9.48 -10.02
C HIS A 88 -10.10 9.40 -11.55
N ALA A 89 -10.87 10.27 -12.21
CA ALA A 89 -10.96 10.34 -13.68
C ALA A 89 -9.60 10.71 -14.30
N ILE A 90 -8.92 11.72 -13.76
CA ILE A 90 -7.55 12.07 -14.17
C ILE A 90 -6.63 10.87 -13.97
N MET A 91 -6.68 10.20 -12.82
CA MET A 91 -5.82 9.05 -12.53
C MET A 91 -6.10 7.85 -13.43
N ASN A 92 -7.33 7.61 -13.89
CA ASN A 92 -7.61 6.57 -14.87
C ASN A 92 -6.84 6.80 -16.18
N VAL A 93 -6.63 8.05 -16.56
CA VAL A 93 -5.95 8.43 -17.81
C VAL A 93 -4.42 8.40 -17.66
N VAL A 94 -3.87 8.91 -16.55
CA VAL A 94 -2.42 9.16 -16.42
C VAL A 94 -1.67 8.16 -15.55
N LYS A 95 -2.35 7.33 -14.78
CA LYS A 95 -1.73 6.40 -13.82
C LYS A 95 -0.65 5.53 -14.46
N ASP A 96 -0.93 4.93 -15.60
CA ASP A 96 0.00 4.04 -16.27
C ASP A 96 1.18 4.81 -16.87
N ILE A 97 0.94 6.03 -17.38
CA ILE A 97 1.98 6.91 -17.91
C ILE A 97 2.98 7.24 -16.80
N TRP A 98 2.50 7.68 -15.66
CA TRP A 98 3.35 8.06 -14.53
C TRP A 98 4.01 6.86 -13.86
N THR A 99 3.28 5.76 -13.68
CA THR A 99 3.83 4.54 -13.05
C THR A 99 4.98 3.95 -13.85
N LYS A 100 4.91 4.00 -15.19
CA LYS A 100 6.01 3.56 -16.08
C LYS A 100 7.26 4.43 -15.97
N SER A 101 7.13 5.67 -15.49
CA SER A 101 8.27 6.57 -15.30
C SER A 101 8.96 6.42 -13.94
N PHE A 102 8.34 5.73 -12.99
CA PHE A 102 8.93 5.49 -11.68
C PHE A 102 9.84 4.28 -11.71
N ILE A 103 11.00 4.39 -11.07
CA ILE A 103 11.87 3.24 -10.86
C ILE A 103 11.16 2.15 -10.05
N HIS A 104 11.65 0.92 -10.15
CA HIS A 104 11.05 -0.22 -9.43
C HIS A 104 11.08 -0.05 -7.90
N ASN A 105 12.05 0.70 -7.38
CA ASN A 105 12.30 0.88 -5.95
C ASN A 105 11.57 2.08 -5.32
N THR A 106 10.59 2.67 -6.03
CA THR A 106 9.61 3.63 -5.50
C THR A 106 8.36 2.89 -5.04
N TYR A 107 7.99 2.99 -3.75
CA TYR A 107 6.99 2.09 -3.14
C TYR A 107 5.72 2.76 -2.62
N SER A 108 5.72 4.05 -2.39
CA SER A 108 4.57 4.74 -1.78
C SER A 108 3.46 5.01 -2.79
N CYS A 109 2.21 4.70 -2.42
CA CYS A 109 1.00 5.08 -3.16
C CYS A 109 0.93 4.58 -4.61
N ILE A 110 1.71 3.58 -4.97
CA ILE A 110 1.69 2.91 -6.27
C ILE A 110 1.03 1.55 -6.09
N GLU A 111 0.08 1.22 -6.95
CA GLU A 111 -0.61 -0.07 -6.90
C GLU A 111 0.38 -1.23 -7.02
N GLY A 112 0.23 -2.23 -6.15
CA GLY A 112 1.16 -3.36 -6.07
C GLY A 112 2.50 -3.05 -5.39
N ARG A 113 2.82 -1.78 -5.07
CA ARG A 113 4.10 -1.36 -4.47
C ARG A 113 3.90 -0.72 -3.09
N GLY A 114 3.42 -1.50 -2.12
CA GLY A 114 3.16 -1.00 -0.77
C GLY A 114 4.31 -1.26 0.22
N ILE A 115 4.05 -0.89 1.48
CA ILE A 115 4.95 -1.09 2.64
C ILE A 115 5.54 -2.51 2.68
N HIS A 116 4.71 -3.53 2.47
CA HIS A 116 5.13 -4.93 2.60
C HIS A 116 6.04 -5.39 1.47
N LEU A 117 5.84 -4.90 0.24
CA LEU A 117 6.77 -5.18 -0.86
C LEU A 117 8.12 -4.50 -0.61
N CYS A 118 8.11 -3.23 -0.18
CA CYS A 118 9.32 -2.51 0.22
C CYS A 118 10.09 -3.27 1.31
N ALA A 119 9.41 -3.67 2.38
CA ALA A 119 9.98 -4.44 3.48
C ALA A 119 10.53 -5.80 3.02
N SER A 120 9.82 -6.48 2.13
CA SER A 120 10.25 -7.78 1.58
C SER A 120 11.51 -7.67 0.74
N ASN A 121 11.58 -6.65 -0.12
CA ASN A 121 12.73 -6.42 -0.98
C ASN A 121 13.96 -6.02 -0.15
N LEU A 122 13.82 -5.07 0.78
CA LEU A 122 14.91 -4.69 1.68
C LEU A 122 15.42 -5.88 2.50
N LYS A 123 14.53 -6.66 3.09
CA LYS A 123 14.89 -7.88 3.85
C LYS A 123 15.57 -8.93 2.99
N ARG A 124 15.13 -9.11 1.74
CA ARG A 124 15.76 -10.04 0.78
C ARG A 124 17.19 -9.61 0.47
N ASP A 125 17.39 -8.33 0.19
CA ASP A 125 18.67 -7.81 -0.25
C ASP A 125 19.69 -7.77 0.91
N LEU A 126 19.27 -7.42 2.11
CA LEU A 126 20.11 -7.54 3.32
C LEU A 126 20.60 -8.98 3.56
N ARG A 127 19.72 -9.97 3.36
CA ARG A 127 20.08 -11.39 3.55
C ARG A 127 20.95 -11.94 2.43
N LYS A 128 20.70 -11.51 1.20
CA LYS A 128 21.40 -12.02 0.03
C LYS A 128 22.80 -11.40 -0.14
N TYR A 129 22.95 -10.15 0.28
CA TYR A 129 24.15 -9.36 0.05
C TYR A 129 24.69 -8.70 1.34
N PRO A 130 24.95 -9.47 2.43
CA PRO A 130 25.33 -8.90 3.73
C PRO A 130 26.61 -8.09 3.64
N ASN A 131 27.60 -8.57 2.88
CA ASN A 131 28.90 -7.90 2.71
C ASN A 131 28.82 -6.63 1.85
N GLU A 132 27.79 -6.48 1.01
CA GLU A 132 27.59 -5.30 0.16
C GLU A 132 26.64 -4.26 0.81
N THR A 133 26.01 -4.59 1.93
CA THR A 133 25.00 -3.77 2.60
C THR A 133 25.36 -3.43 4.04
N THR A 134 26.65 -3.36 4.33
CA THR A 134 27.21 -3.14 5.68
C THR A 134 26.77 -1.83 6.29
N TYR A 135 26.70 -0.75 5.50
CA TYR A 135 26.32 0.59 5.94
C TYR A 135 24.97 1.01 5.34
N CYS A 136 24.25 1.81 6.09
CA CYS A 136 22.96 2.40 5.71
C CYS A 136 23.08 3.94 5.77
N LEU A 137 22.80 4.60 4.65
CA LEU A 137 22.40 6.01 4.62
C LEU A 137 20.88 6.05 4.71
N LYS A 138 20.39 6.69 5.76
CA LYS A 138 18.97 6.98 5.94
C LYS A 138 18.76 8.49 5.98
N LEU A 139 17.83 8.99 5.16
CA LEU A 139 17.46 10.40 5.10
C LEU A 139 15.94 10.57 4.87
N ASP A 140 15.47 11.78 5.18
CA ASP A 140 14.06 12.18 5.06
C ASP A 140 14.04 13.65 4.56
N ILE A 141 13.06 14.02 3.75
CA ILE A 141 12.90 15.37 3.23
C ILE A 141 12.08 16.21 4.21
N LYS A 142 12.56 17.43 4.50
CA LYS A 142 11.91 18.32 5.47
C LYS A 142 10.61 18.86 4.93
N LYS A 143 9.49 18.60 5.66
CA LYS A 143 8.14 19.08 5.30
C LYS A 143 7.80 18.85 3.81
N PHE A 144 8.07 17.66 3.28
CA PHE A 144 8.04 17.36 1.85
C PHE A 144 6.79 17.90 1.15
N TYR A 145 5.59 17.39 1.47
CA TYR A 145 4.34 17.83 0.83
C TYR A 145 4.10 19.34 0.94
N PRO A 146 4.25 19.99 2.10
CA PRO A 146 4.09 21.43 2.21
C PRO A 146 5.17 22.27 1.50
N SER A 147 6.25 21.65 1.04
CA SER A 147 7.40 22.37 0.46
C SER A 147 7.52 22.22 -1.06
N ILE A 148 6.69 21.41 -1.71
CA ILE A 148 6.75 21.19 -3.16
C ILE A 148 6.39 22.49 -3.89
N PRO A 149 7.30 23.10 -4.70
CA PRO A 149 6.98 24.26 -5.52
C PRO A 149 6.02 23.90 -6.66
N HIS A 150 4.96 24.70 -6.85
CA HIS A 150 3.97 24.46 -7.89
C HIS A 150 4.58 24.50 -9.29
N ASN A 151 5.41 25.51 -9.57
CA ASN A 151 6.06 25.65 -10.89
C ASN A 151 6.95 24.44 -11.21
N GLY A 152 7.79 24.00 -10.25
CA GLY A 152 8.61 22.81 -10.44
C GLY A 152 7.78 21.54 -10.64
N LEU A 153 6.64 21.39 -9.93
CA LEU A 153 5.73 20.28 -10.12
C LEU A 153 5.08 20.32 -11.52
N LYS A 154 4.61 21.50 -11.96
CA LYS A 154 4.05 21.70 -13.31
C LYS A 154 5.08 21.37 -14.39
N GLU A 155 6.34 21.76 -14.22
CA GLU A 155 7.43 21.40 -15.14
C GLU A 155 7.64 19.88 -15.21
N CYS A 156 7.68 19.19 -14.08
CA CYS A 156 7.79 17.72 -14.05
C CYS A 156 6.65 17.05 -14.81
N ILE A 157 5.42 17.54 -14.68
CA ILE A 157 4.26 17.03 -15.40
C ILE A 157 4.40 17.29 -16.90
N ARG A 158 4.81 18.50 -17.31
CA ARG A 158 5.01 18.90 -18.71
C ARG A 158 6.12 18.13 -19.42
N LYS A 159 7.09 17.58 -18.69
CA LYS A 159 8.07 16.64 -19.26
C LYS A 159 7.43 15.37 -19.84
N LYS A 160 6.25 14.97 -19.34
CA LYS A 160 5.54 13.76 -19.77
C LYS A 160 4.30 14.04 -20.61
N ILE A 161 3.62 15.14 -20.34
CA ILE A 161 2.34 15.51 -20.95
C ILE A 161 2.53 16.78 -21.78
N LYS A 162 1.97 16.80 -23.01
CA LYS A 162 1.96 17.99 -23.89
C LYS A 162 0.55 18.46 -24.23
N ASP A 163 -0.48 17.77 -23.76
CA ASP A 163 -1.89 18.07 -23.96
C ASP A 163 -2.25 19.34 -23.20
N LYS A 164 -2.54 20.43 -23.92
CA LYS A 164 -2.72 21.75 -23.34
C LYS A 164 -3.96 21.83 -22.43
N ASP A 165 -5.08 21.30 -22.89
CA ASP A 165 -6.35 21.38 -22.16
C ASP A 165 -6.31 20.50 -20.90
N PHE A 166 -5.70 19.32 -21.01
CA PHE A 166 -5.44 18.47 -19.86
C PHE A 166 -4.51 19.14 -18.83
N LEU A 167 -3.48 19.87 -19.29
CA LEU A 167 -2.56 20.61 -18.42
C LEU A 167 -3.26 21.78 -17.71
N ILE A 168 -4.21 22.48 -18.35
CA ILE A 168 -5.00 23.54 -17.72
C ILE A 168 -5.75 22.99 -16.51
N ILE A 169 -6.37 21.82 -16.63
CA ILE A 169 -7.09 21.17 -15.52
C ILE A 169 -6.12 20.80 -14.39
N LEU A 170 -4.94 20.25 -14.72
CA LEU A 170 -3.95 19.90 -13.71
C LEU A 170 -3.39 21.14 -13.00
N ASP A 171 -3.15 22.23 -13.73
CA ASP A 171 -2.68 23.50 -13.18
C ASP A 171 -3.71 24.11 -12.23
N GLU A 172 -4.99 24.09 -12.59
CA GLU A 172 -6.09 24.52 -11.72
C GLU A 172 -6.07 23.75 -10.38
N ILE A 173 -5.91 22.42 -10.44
CA ILE A 173 -5.87 21.58 -9.23
C ILE A 173 -4.62 21.89 -8.38
N ILE A 174 -3.47 22.12 -9.00
CA ILE A 174 -2.24 22.46 -8.29
C ILE A 174 -2.38 23.84 -7.62
N ASP A 175 -2.84 24.86 -8.36
CA ASP A 175 -2.96 26.22 -7.89
C ASP A 175 -4.10 26.39 -6.87
N SER A 176 -5.12 25.52 -6.90
CA SER A 176 -6.23 25.54 -5.93
C SER A 176 -5.76 25.48 -4.48
N THR A 177 -4.55 24.96 -4.25
CA THR A 177 -3.98 24.87 -2.90
C THR A 177 -3.60 26.23 -2.33
N ASP A 178 -3.38 27.24 -3.16
CA ASP A 178 -3.10 28.61 -2.71
C ASP A 178 -4.34 29.27 -2.09
N SER A 179 -5.54 28.91 -2.52
CA SER A 179 -6.80 29.38 -1.92
C SER A 179 -7.00 28.94 -0.47
N VAL A 180 -6.41 27.80 -0.09
CA VAL A 180 -6.44 27.27 1.29
C VAL A 180 -5.63 28.16 2.24
N ARG A 181 -4.64 28.88 1.74
CA ARG A 181 -3.77 29.77 2.54
C ARG A 181 -4.49 31.04 2.93
N ASN A 182 -5.40 31.52 2.09
CA ASN A 182 -6.22 32.69 2.35
C ASN A 182 -7.24 32.48 3.49
N THR A 183 -7.45 31.24 3.93
CA THR A 183 -8.31 30.88 5.07
C THR A 183 -7.48 30.61 6.34
N SER A 184 -6.70 31.62 6.81
CA SER A 184 -6.07 31.68 8.17
C SER A 184 -5.16 30.53 8.61
N SER A 185 -4.90 29.50 7.83
CA SER A 185 -3.96 28.43 8.22
C SER A 185 -2.59 28.66 7.64
N LYS A 186 -1.67 29.18 8.46
CA LYS A 186 -0.24 29.42 8.22
C LYS A 186 0.53 28.14 7.89
N LEU A 187 0.27 27.47 6.75
CA LEU A 187 0.96 26.22 6.44
C LEU A 187 2.41 26.43 5.99
N THR A 188 2.67 27.40 5.14
CA THR A 188 4.03 27.70 4.68
C THR A 188 4.34 29.18 4.56
N GLY A 189 3.33 30.06 4.53
CA GLY A 189 3.53 31.51 4.38
C GLY A 189 4.06 31.94 3.00
N LYS A 190 4.13 31.02 2.01
CA LYS A 190 4.62 31.31 0.66
C LYS A 190 3.59 30.88 -0.36
N GLU A 191 3.25 31.74 -1.30
CA GLU A 191 2.44 31.40 -2.47
C GLU A 191 3.18 30.44 -3.40
N GLY A 192 2.44 29.65 -4.18
CA GLY A 192 3.02 28.74 -5.18
C GLY A 192 3.82 27.57 -4.62
N VAL A 193 3.60 27.18 -3.35
CA VAL A 193 4.35 26.10 -2.70
C VAL A 193 3.43 25.23 -1.85
N GLY A 194 3.53 23.91 -2.00
CA GLY A 194 2.86 22.91 -1.16
C GLY A 194 1.68 22.23 -1.83
N VAL A 195 1.57 20.94 -1.60
CA VAL A 195 0.48 20.10 -2.05
C VAL A 195 -0.25 19.48 -0.86
N PRO A 196 -1.60 19.40 -0.88
CA PRO A 196 -2.37 18.96 0.26
C PRO A 196 -2.29 17.46 0.46
N ILE A 197 -2.14 17.04 1.73
CA ILE A 197 -2.21 15.64 2.13
C ILE A 197 -3.69 15.22 2.24
N GLY A 198 -4.04 14.08 1.67
CA GLY A 198 -5.37 13.47 1.82
C GLY A 198 -6.10 13.21 0.51
N ASN A 199 -5.60 13.70 -0.60
CA ASN A 199 -6.18 13.50 -1.93
C ASN A 199 -5.34 12.55 -2.78
N TYR A 200 -6.01 11.76 -3.62
CA TYR A 200 -5.39 10.67 -4.37
C TYR A 200 -4.33 11.17 -5.38
N LEU A 201 -4.65 12.20 -6.15
CA LEU A 201 -3.80 12.74 -7.20
C LEU A 201 -2.47 13.28 -6.66
N PHE A 202 -2.50 13.99 -5.53
CA PHE A 202 -1.31 14.62 -4.95
C PHE A 202 -0.24 13.62 -4.47
N GLN A 203 -0.63 12.38 -4.18
CA GLN A 203 0.34 11.33 -3.85
C GLN A 203 1.19 10.92 -5.06
N TYR A 204 0.59 10.93 -6.25
CA TYR A 204 1.31 10.70 -7.51
C TYR A 204 2.15 11.91 -7.90
N PHE A 205 1.65 13.13 -7.71
CA PHE A 205 2.43 14.35 -7.89
C PHE A 205 3.70 14.36 -7.05
N ALA A 206 3.61 13.98 -5.79
CA ALA A 206 4.75 13.86 -4.91
C ALA A 206 5.78 12.82 -5.40
N ASN A 207 5.32 11.68 -5.91
CA ASN A 207 6.20 10.68 -6.50
C ASN A 207 6.86 11.16 -7.80
N LEU A 208 6.10 11.88 -8.65
CA LEU A 208 6.62 12.48 -9.88
C LEU A 208 7.72 13.49 -9.58
N TYR A 209 7.51 14.34 -8.59
CA TYR A 209 8.45 15.39 -8.22
C TYR A 209 9.81 14.84 -7.77
N LEU A 210 9.84 13.67 -7.15
CA LEU A 210 11.08 12.98 -6.75
C LEU A 210 11.57 11.92 -7.74
N SER A 211 10.87 11.71 -8.86
CA SER A 211 11.23 10.66 -9.81
C SER A 211 12.62 10.86 -10.42
N GLU A 212 13.01 12.09 -10.72
CA GLU A 212 14.33 12.39 -11.27
C GLU A 212 15.45 12.14 -10.25
N LEU A 213 15.21 12.40 -8.96
CA LEU A 213 16.12 12.00 -7.88
C LEU A 213 16.31 10.48 -7.85
N ASP A 214 15.23 9.72 -8.04
CA ASP A 214 15.31 8.27 -8.07
C ASP A 214 16.20 7.79 -9.23
N HIS A 215 16.04 8.38 -10.42
CA HIS A 215 16.86 8.08 -11.59
C HIS A 215 18.32 8.51 -11.37
N LEU A 216 18.57 9.71 -10.86
CA LEU A 216 19.91 10.18 -10.48
C LEU A 216 20.60 9.15 -9.56
N CYS A 217 19.93 8.72 -8.51
CA CYS A 217 20.51 7.76 -7.58
C CYS A 217 20.80 6.40 -8.23
N LYS A 218 19.91 5.91 -9.10
CA LYS A 218 20.03 4.57 -9.69
C LYS A 218 20.93 4.55 -10.92
N GLU A 219 20.82 5.54 -11.80
CA GLU A 219 21.41 5.53 -13.14
C GLU A 219 22.75 6.28 -13.18
N GLU A 220 22.89 7.38 -12.46
CA GLU A 220 24.12 8.18 -12.45
C GLU A 220 25.01 7.80 -11.25
N LEU A 221 24.47 7.89 -10.02
CA LEU A 221 25.23 7.56 -8.81
C LEU A 221 25.38 6.04 -8.59
N LYS A 222 24.78 5.18 -9.43
CA LYS A 222 24.88 3.72 -9.38
C LYS A 222 24.56 3.11 -8.00
N CYS A 223 23.63 3.71 -7.24
CA CYS A 223 23.19 3.18 -5.96
C CYS A 223 22.48 1.83 -6.15
N LYS A 224 23.21 0.71 -5.98
CA LYS A 224 22.70 -0.65 -6.18
C LYS A 224 21.47 -0.93 -5.29
N PHE A 225 21.54 -0.59 -4.01
CA PHE A 225 20.52 -0.81 -3.01
C PHE A 225 19.90 0.53 -2.59
N TYR A 226 18.83 0.92 -3.28
CA TYR A 226 18.09 2.15 -3.09
C TYR A 226 16.62 1.84 -2.83
N TYR A 227 16.01 2.47 -1.83
CA TYR A 227 14.60 2.30 -1.46
C TYR A 227 14.00 3.64 -1.09
N ARG A 228 12.90 4.03 -1.75
CA ARG A 228 12.15 5.23 -1.39
C ARG A 228 10.70 4.92 -1.06
N TYR A 229 10.26 5.37 0.08
CA TYR A 229 8.86 5.36 0.49
C TYR A 229 8.39 6.78 0.80
N ALA A 230 7.72 7.44 -0.15
CA ALA A 230 7.41 8.87 -0.14
C ALA A 230 8.68 9.72 0.01
N ASP A 231 8.86 10.37 1.15
CA ASP A 231 10.00 11.22 1.53
C ASP A 231 11.09 10.49 2.32
N ASP A 232 10.86 9.26 2.74
CA ASP A 232 11.82 8.45 3.52
C ASP A 232 12.67 7.59 2.56
N ILE A 233 13.99 7.80 2.55
CA ILE A 233 14.95 7.17 1.63
C ILE A 233 15.97 6.37 2.42
N VAL A 234 16.26 5.16 1.94
CA VAL A 234 17.29 4.25 2.45
C VAL A 234 18.20 3.84 1.30
N ILE A 235 19.51 3.99 1.49
CA ILE A 235 20.55 3.55 0.55
C ILE A 235 21.55 2.69 1.32
N LEU A 236 21.96 1.55 0.75
CA LEU A 236 22.92 0.65 1.38
C LEU A 236 24.16 0.51 0.51
N SER A 237 25.31 0.39 1.17
CA SER A 237 26.61 0.11 0.56
C SER A 237 27.54 -0.53 1.58
N ASN A 238 28.60 -1.17 1.12
CA ASN A 238 29.74 -1.57 1.96
C ASN A 238 30.78 -0.42 2.07
N ASP A 239 30.68 0.59 1.24
CA ASP A 239 31.54 1.77 1.24
C ASP A 239 30.83 2.95 1.93
N LYS A 240 31.37 3.36 3.08
CA LYS A 240 30.83 4.48 3.87
C LYS A 240 31.11 5.84 3.19
N ASP A 241 32.25 5.99 2.55
CA ASP A 241 32.65 7.24 1.88
C ASP A 241 31.82 7.46 0.61
N PHE A 242 31.50 6.38 -0.11
CA PHE A 242 30.52 6.40 -1.18
C PHE A 242 29.17 6.96 -0.70
N LEU A 243 28.66 6.50 0.45
CA LEU A 243 27.41 7.00 1.01
C LEU A 243 27.48 8.48 1.41
N HIS A 244 28.63 8.97 1.88
CA HIS A 244 28.83 10.41 2.13
C HIS A 244 28.80 11.22 0.84
N LYS A 245 29.45 10.75 -0.23
CA LYS A 245 29.39 11.37 -1.56
C LYS A 245 27.96 11.41 -2.10
N VAL A 246 27.26 10.28 -2.07
CA VAL A 246 25.83 10.19 -2.48
C VAL A 246 24.96 11.17 -1.70
N LEU A 247 25.17 11.31 -0.40
CA LEU A 247 24.43 12.29 0.42
C LEU A 247 24.65 13.73 -0.03
N ILE A 248 25.89 14.10 -0.41
CA ILE A 248 26.20 15.44 -0.92
C ILE A 248 25.43 15.68 -2.21
N TYR A 249 25.48 14.76 -3.19
CA TYR A 249 24.75 14.88 -4.45
C TYR A 249 23.24 14.98 -4.24
N ILE A 250 22.68 14.15 -3.35
CA ILE A 250 21.26 14.20 -3.01
C ILE A 250 20.90 15.57 -2.41
N LYS A 251 21.70 16.11 -1.49
CA LYS A 251 21.45 17.44 -0.89
C LYS A 251 21.48 18.54 -1.93
N LEU A 252 22.46 18.52 -2.82
CA LEU A 252 22.56 19.50 -3.92
C LEU A 252 21.33 19.41 -4.82
N TYR A 253 20.99 18.21 -5.31
CA TYR A 253 19.82 18.03 -6.17
C TYR A 253 18.51 18.45 -5.47
N ILE A 254 18.28 18.03 -4.25
CA ILE A 254 17.09 18.40 -3.46
C ILE A 254 16.99 19.91 -3.28
N HIS A 255 18.14 20.61 -3.13
CA HIS A 255 18.18 22.06 -3.04
C HIS A 255 17.80 22.74 -4.37
N THR A 256 18.27 22.23 -5.52
CA THR A 256 17.93 22.80 -6.85
C THR A 256 16.44 22.72 -7.15
N ILE A 257 15.74 21.70 -6.63
CA ILE A 257 14.29 21.56 -6.79
C ILE A 257 13.48 22.24 -5.66
N GLY A 258 14.09 23.14 -4.88
CA GLY A 258 13.42 23.93 -3.85
C GLY A 258 13.04 23.16 -2.58
N LEU A 259 13.63 21.99 -2.35
CA LEU A 259 13.41 21.18 -1.15
C LEU A 259 14.64 21.17 -0.23
N LYS A 260 14.48 20.61 0.96
CA LYS A 260 15.58 20.46 1.93
C LYS A 260 15.56 19.07 2.55
N VAL A 261 16.73 18.42 2.61
CA VAL A 261 16.94 17.21 3.42
C VAL A 261 16.87 17.58 4.90
N LYS A 262 16.27 16.76 5.75
CA LYS A 262 16.31 16.96 7.21
C LYS A 262 17.72 16.81 7.73
N ASP A 263 18.06 17.60 8.74
CA ASP A 263 19.39 17.61 9.35
C ASP A 263 19.71 16.33 10.15
N ASN A 264 18.69 15.50 10.47
CA ASN A 264 18.81 14.23 11.21
C ASN A 264 19.04 13.01 10.31
N TYR A 265 19.58 13.18 9.10
CA TYR A 265 20.08 12.08 8.29
C TYR A 265 21.19 11.30 9.02
N GLN A 266 21.39 10.05 8.66
CA GLN A 266 22.31 9.17 9.40
C GLN A 266 23.00 8.19 8.45
N ILE A 267 24.31 8.00 8.64
CA ILE A 267 25.09 6.93 8.03
C ILE A 267 25.66 6.06 9.16
N TYR A 268 25.33 4.77 9.16
CA TYR A 268 25.70 3.87 10.26
C TYR A 268 25.77 2.41 9.80
N PRO A 269 26.52 1.56 10.52
CA PRO A 269 26.50 0.11 10.28
C PRO A 269 25.11 -0.48 10.54
N VAL A 270 24.63 -1.34 9.62
CA VAL A 270 23.27 -1.89 9.67
C VAL A 270 22.99 -2.64 10.97
N ASP A 271 23.92 -3.50 11.40
CA ASP A 271 23.70 -4.35 12.56
C ASP A 271 23.91 -3.65 13.91
N SER A 272 24.44 -2.41 13.93
CA SER A 272 24.62 -1.68 15.20
C SER A 272 23.30 -1.33 15.87
N ARG A 273 22.26 -1.00 15.10
CA ARG A 273 20.93 -0.63 15.63
C ARG A 273 19.75 -0.98 14.72
N GLY A 274 20.04 -1.56 13.55
CA GLY A 274 19.05 -1.88 12.54
C GLY A 274 18.49 -0.68 11.77
N ILE A 275 17.91 -0.94 10.62
CA ILE A 275 17.30 0.06 9.74
C ILE A 275 15.84 0.25 10.13
N ASN A 276 15.50 1.37 10.75
CA ASN A 276 14.12 1.71 11.10
C ASN A 276 13.41 2.34 9.89
N PHE A 277 12.70 1.52 9.10
CA PHE A 277 12.06 1.92 7.85
C PHE A 277 10.69 1.26 7.68
N VAL A 278 9.75 1.92 7.06
CA VAL A 278 8.39 1.44 6.73
C VAL A 278 7.71 0.61 7.83
N GLY A 279 7.89 0.99 9.09
CA GLY A 279 7.23 0.33 10.25
C GLY A 279 7.96 -0.87 10.82
N TYR A 280 9.14 -1.19 10.30
CA TYR A 280 10.01 -2.28 10.76
C TYR A 280 11.39 -1.77 11.15
N VAL A 281 12.15 -2.64 11.83
CA VAL A 281 13.59 -2.48 12.07
C VAL A 281 14.29 -3.69 11.47
N PHE A 282 15.12 -3.48 10.45
CA PHE A 282 15.78 -4.53 9.69
C PHE A 282 17.23 -4.69 10.10
N TYR A 283 17.64 -5.93 10.24
CA TYR A 283 19.02 -6.39 10.40
C TYR A 283 19.33 -7.38 9.28
N HIS A 284 20.59 -7.73 9.06
CA HIS A 284 20.95 -8.73 8.05
C HIS A 284 20.26 -10.10 8.30
N THR A 285 20.18 -10.52 9.55
CA THR A 285 19.62 -11.82 9.93
C THR A 285 18.10 -11.82 10.14
N HIS A 286 17.51 -10.71 10.56
CA HIS A 286 16.12 -10.67 10.97
C HIS A 286 15.46 -9.28 10.80
N ALA A 287 14.15 -9.22 10.92
CA ALA A 287 13.40 -7.98 10.95
C ALA A 287 12.42 -7.97 12.12
N LEU A 288 12.38 -6.87 12.86
CA LEU A 288 11.46 -6.66 13.97
C LEU A 288 10.38 -5.65 13.59
N ILE A 289 9.22 -5.71 14.21
CA ILE A 289 8.24 -4.62 14.11
C ILE A 289 8.72 -3.42 14.94
N ARG A 290 8.41 -2.21 14.47
CA ARG A 290 8.73 -0.96 15.18
C ARG A 290 8.11 -0.96 16.59
N LYS A 291 8.84 -0.47 17.59
CA LYS A 291 8.37 -0.41 18.99
C LYS A 291 6.98 0.22 19.14
N SER A 292 6.71 1.32 18.40
CA SER A 292 5.41 1.99 18.45
C SER A 292 4.24 1.08 18.01
N ILE A 293 4.43 0.24 16.99
CA ILE A 293 3.43 -0.74 16.56
C ILE A 293 3.26 -1.84 17.61
N LYS A 294 4.38 -2.34 18.16
CA LYS A 294 4.36 -3.33 19.25
C LYS A 294 3.58 -2.83 20.45
N TYR A 295 3.80 -1.59 20.89
CA TYR A 295 3.06 -0.99 21.99
C TYR A 295 1.55 -0.86 21.71
N LYS A 296 1.16 -0.49 20.49
CA LYS A 296 -0.26 -0.45 20.10
C LYS A 296 -0.91 -1.83 20.16
N ILE A 297 -0.19 -2.88 19.75
CA ILE A 297 -0.66 -4.27 19.88
C ILE A 297 -0.82 -4.65 21.37
N ILE A 298 0.16 -4.33 22.20
CA ILE A 298 0.12 -4.63 23.65
C ILE A 298 -1.07 -3.91 24.31
N ARG A 299 -1.28 -2.62 24.00
CA ARG A 299 -2.45 -1.88 24.51
C ARG A 299 -3.77 -2.54 24.11
N LEU A 300 -3.89 -2.93 22.83
CA LEU A 300 -5.09 -3.63 22.34
C LEU A 300 -5.33 -4.96 23.05
N VAL A 301 -4.26 -5.73 23.33
CA VAL A 301 -4.34 -6.97 24.12
C VAL A 301 -4.80 -6.67 25.53
N ASN A 302 -4.23 -5.65 26.20
CA ASN A 302 -4.63 -5.27 27.57
C ASN A 302 -6.09 -4.82 27.62
N SER A 303 -6.55 -3.96 26.68
CA SER A 303 -7.97 -3.56 26.62
C SER A 303 -8.92 -4.76 26.51
N TYR A 304 -8.52 -5.81 25.77
CA TYR A 304 -9.31 -7.04 25.69
C TYR A 304 -9.28 -7.85 27.01
N LEU A 305 -8.11 -7.98 27.65
CA LEU A 305 -7.97 -8.69 28.93
C LEU A 305 -8.72 -7.99 30.05
N ASN A 306 -8.71 -6.65 30.04
CA ASN A 306 -9.48 -5.82 31.01
C ASN A 306 -10.98 -5.76 30.68
N ARG A 307 -11.47 -6.47 29.66
CA ARG A 307 -12.89 -6.48 29.21
C ARG A 307 -13.42 -5.11 28.74
N GLU A 308 -12.53 -4.15 28.38
CA GLU A 308 -12.90 -2.85 27.79
C GLU A 308 -13.47 -3.01 26.37
N ILE A 309 -13.07 -4.07 25.66
CA ILE A 309 -13.55 -4.43 24.32
C ILE A 309 -13.93 -5.92 24.28
N ASP A 310 -14.92 -6.23 23.46
CA ASP A 310 -15.35 -7.62 23.27
C ASP A 310 -14.43 -8.41 22.32
N ARG A 311 -14.67 -9.72 22.24
CA ARG A 311 -13.88 -10.64 21.40
C ARG A 311 -13.98 -10.30 19.90
N LYS A 312 -15.14 -9.79 19.45
CA LYS A 312 -15.40 -9.45 18.05
C LYS A 312 -14.60 -8.20 17.67
N GLU A 313 -14.69 -7.17 18.49
CA GLU A 313 -13.95 -5.93 18.30
C GLU A 313 -12.42 -6.16 18.38
N PHE A 314 -11.95 -6.93 19.36
CA PHE A 314 -10.55 -7.33 19.44
C PHE A 314 -10.07 -8.00 18.17
N LYS A 315 -10.82 -8.97 17.61
CA LYS A 315 -10.48 -9.63 16.34
C LYS A 315 -10.41 -8.66 15.18
N ILE A 316 -11.39 -7.76 15.04
CA ILE A 316 -11.44 -6.76 13.97
C ILE A 316 -10.21 -5.84 14.03
N ARG A 317 -9.93 -5.26 15.21
CA ARG A 317 -8.77 -4.37 15.40
C ARG A 317 -7.45 -5.10 15.21
N MET A 318 -7.35 -6.33 15.68
CA MET A 318 -6.13 -7.13 15.58
C MET A 318 -5.83 -7.56 14.13
N CYS A 319 -6.85 -7.72 13.26
CA CYS A 319 -6.65 -8.01 11.84
C CYS A 319 -5.70 -7.02 11.15
N ALA A 320 -5.78 -5.73 11.48
CA ALA A 320 -4.90 -4.70 10.93
C ALA A 320 -3.42 -4.95 11.30
N TYR A 321 -3.16 -5.45 12.51
CA TYR A 321 -1.80 -5.73 12.98
C TYR A 321 -1.21 -7.04 12.44
N TYR A 322 -2.05 -7.98 11.98
CA TYR A 322 -1.55 -9.23 11.39
C TYR A 322 -0.75 -9.00 10.12
N GLY A 323 -1.17 -8.04 9.31
CA GLY A 323 -0.40 -7.61 8.15
C GLY A 323 1.04 -7.25 8.53
N TRP A 324 1.23 -6.53 9.64
CA TRP A 324 2.53 -6.16 10.16
C TRP A 324 3.31 -7.35 10.72
N LEU A 325 2.65 -8.14 11.57
CA LEU A 325 3.27 -9.29 12.24
C LEU A 325 3.76 -10.34 11.25
N LYS A 326 3.07 -10.53 10.12
CA LYS A 326 3.42 -11.51 9.09
C LYS A 326 4.78 -11.26 8.44
N HIS A 327 5.21 -10.01 8.33
CA HIS A 327 6.43 -9.64 7.61
C HIS A 327 7.67 -9.47 8.51
N ALA A 328 7.54 -9.70 9.82
CA ALA A 328 8.62 -9.60 10.79
C ALA A 328 8.84 -10.90 11.57
N ASN A 329 9.93 -10.97 12.33
CA ASN A 329 10.23 -12.10 13.22
C ASN A 329 9.40 -12.00 14.51
N THR A 330 8.14 -12.41 14.45
CA THR A 330 7.14 -12.18 15.51
C THR A 330 6.49 -13.46 16.05
N LYS A 331 7.02 -14.64 15.74
CA LYS A 331 6.45 -15.93 16.16
C LYS A 331 6.19 -15.98 17.69
N ASN A 332 7.20 -15.60 18.49
CA ASN A 332 7.08 -15.59 19.95
C ASN A 332 6.04 -14.58 20.45
N LEU A 333 5.97 -13.39 19.86
CA LEU A 333 4.97 -12.38 20.21
C LEU A 333 3.55 -12.88 19.91
N LEU A 334 3.35 -13.51 18.77
CA LEU A 334 2.06 -14.11 18.43
C LEU A 334 1.65 -15.23 19.34
N TYR A 335 2.59 -16.14 19.64
CA TYR A 335 2.34 -17.22 20.59
C TYR A 335 1.89 -16.65 21.94
N LYS A 336 2.59 -15.62 22.45
CA LYS A 336 2.22 -14.93 23.69
C LYS A 336 0.83 -14.29 23.61
N ILE A 337 0.49 -13.62 22.51
CA ILE A 337 -0.84 -13.03 22.32
C ILE A 337 -1.92 -14.12 22.32
N GLN A 338 -1.69 -15.24 21.61
CA GLN A 338 -2.64 -16.34 21.54
C GLN A 338 -2.86 -17.02 22.90
N SER A 339 -1.79 -17.22 23.68
CA SER A 339 -1.89 -17.81 25.02
C SER A 339 -2.65 -16.92 25.99
N LEU A 340 -2.43 -15.61 25.96
CA LEU A 340 -3.10 -14.65 26.84
C LEU A 340 -4.58 -14.43 26.47
N THR A 341 -4.90 -14.38 25.20
CA THR A 341 -6.24 -13.98 24.73
C THR A 341 -7.15 -15.15 24.39
N GLY A 342 -6.62 -16.36 24.29
CA GLY A 342 -7.37 -17.53 23.78
C GLY A 342 -7.81 -17.40 22.32
N VAL A 343 -7.36 -16.33 21.61
CA VAL A 343 -7.72 -16.07 20.22
C VAL A 343 -6.65 -16.63 19.32
N ARG A 344 -6.95 -17.76 18.68
CA ARG A 344 -6.04 -18.34 17.70
C ARG A 344 -6.18 -17.65 16.35
N TYR A 345 -5.06 -17.29 15.80
CA TYR A 345 -4.95 -16.81 14.44
C TYR A 345 -4.29 -17.91 13.62
N SER A 346 -5.14 -18.71 13.05
CA SER A 346 -4.68 -19.76 12.14
C SER A 346 -4.27 -19.11 10.81
N ASN A 347 -3.06 -19.37 10.35
CA ASN A 347 -2.52 -19.22 8.98
C ASN A 347 -1.34 -18.27 8.84
N TRP A 348 -0.26 -18.66 9.46
CA TRP A 348 1.04 -18.08 9.16
C TRP A 348 1.72 -18.75 7.96
N ASP A 349 1.38 -19.99 7.63
CA ASP A 349 2.11 -20.82 6.66
C ASP A 349 1.32 -21.15 5.39
N GLY A 350 0.09 -20.68 5.27
CA GLY A 350 -0.74 -20.96 4.09
C GLY A 350 -1.40 -19.73 3.50
N LYS A 351 -1.34 -19.57 2.20
CA LYS A 351 -2.25 -18.69 1.48
C LYS A 351 -3.66 -19.23 1.71
N ARG A 352 -4.45 -18.58 2.60
CA ARG A 352 -5.88 -18.88 2.70
C ARG A 352 -6.51 -18.62 1.35
N THR A 353 -6.84 -19.68 0.67
CA THR A 353 -7.86 -19.61 -0.35
C THR A 353 -9.16 -19.32 0.40
N ASN A 354 -9.88 -18.27 0.02
CA ASN A 354 -11.15 -17.92 0.66
C ASN A 354 -12.09 -19.12 0.55
N ILE A 355 -12.41 -19.76 1.69
CA ILE A 355 -13.24 -20.97 1.74
C ILE A 355 -14.57 -20.74 1.03
N ALA A 356 -15.16 -19.55 1.16
CA ALA A 356 -16.37 -19.14 0.44
C ALA A 356 -16.28 -19.35 -1.08
N LYS A 357 -15.08 -19.32 -1.66
CA LYS A 357 -14.85 -19.57 -3.09
C LYS A 357 -15.13 -21.02 -3.51
N TYR A 358 -15.11 -21.96 -2.57
CA TYR A 358 -15.24 -23.40 -2.82
C TYR A 358 -16.56 -23.98 -2.29
N TYR A 359 -17.35 -23.24 -1.51
CA TYR A 359 -18.66 -23.68 -1.08
C TYR A 359 -19.58 -23.94 -2.29
N ASN A 360 -20.41 -24.98 -2.16
CA ASN A 360 -21.31 -25.45 -3.20
C ASN A 360 -20.65 -25.86 -4.53
N LYS A 361 -19.31 -26.10 -4.53
CA LYS A 361 -18.58 -26.55 -5.71
C LYS A 361 -18.10 -28.00 -5.53
N TYR A 362 -18.14 -28.75 -6.61
CA TYR A 362 -17.58 -30.09 -6.63
C TYR A 362 -16.04 -30.00 -6.73
N VAL A 363 -15.37 -30.84 -5.95
CA VAL A 363 -13.91 -31.03 -5.96
C VAL A 363 -13.60 -32.52 -6.10
N ARG A 364 -12.52 -32.86 -6.80
CA ARG A 364 -12.08 -34.25 -6.95
C ARG A 364 -11.11 -34.58 -5.81
N ILE A 365 -11.60 -35.34 -4.82
CA ILE A 365 -10.78 -35.81 -3.70
C ILE A 365 -9.88 -36.94 -4.19
N ILE A 366 -8.60 -36.84 -3.90
CA ILE A 366 -7.59 -37.82 -4.30
C ILE A 366 -7.06 -38.65 -3.12
N GLN A 367 -7.18 -38.11 -1.91
CA GLN A 367 -6.69 -38.78 -0.69
C GLN A 367 -7.36 -38.23 0.56
N VAL A 368 -7.56 -39.04 1.57
CA VAL A 368 -7.97 -38.64 2.92
C VAL A 368 -6.95 -39.16 3.93
N ILE A 369 -6.48 -38.28 4.81
CA ILE A 369 -5.49 -38.62 5.84
C ILE A 369 -6.10 -38.30 7.21
N ASN A 370 -6.12 -39.28 8.10
CA ASN A 370 -6.57 -39.07 9.47
C ASN A 370 -5.43 -38.69 10.39
N TYR A 371 -5.61 -37.62 11.15
CA TYR A 371 -4.71 -37.19 12.21
C TYR A 371 -5.44 -37.25 13.56
N ALA A 372 -4.72 -37.36 14.66
CA ALA A 372 -5.32 -37.50 16.00
C ALA A 372 -6.37 -36.40 16.35
N LYS A 373 -6.18 -35.18 15.86
CA LYS A 373 -7.04 -34.02 16.19
C LYS A 373 -7.86 -33.48 15.03
N TYR A 374 -7.62 -33.94 13.81
CA TYR A 374 -8.30 -33.51 12.59
C TYR A 374 -8.06 -34.54 11.48
N PHE A 375 -8.81 -34.44 10.39
CA PHE A 375 -8.48 -35.17 9.18
C PHE A 375 -8.23 -34.21 8.02
N ARG A 376 -7.46 -34.67 7.04
CA ARG A 376 -7.09 -33.91 5.85
C ARG A 376 -7.62 -34.59 4.61
N ILE A 377 -8.26 -33.83 3.71
CA ILE A 377 -8.51 -34.25 2.35
C ILE A 377 -7.56 -33.54 1.39
N ASN A 378 -6.95 -34.31 0.50
CA ASN A 378 -6.21 -33.80 -0.65
C ASN A 378 -7.13 -33.86 -1.88
N PHE A 379 -7.23 -32.76 -2.63
CA PHE A 379 -8.11 -32.71 -3.79
C PHE A 379 -7.52 -31.87 -4.94
N ILE A 380 -7.98 -32.14 -6.15
CA ILE A 380 -7.62 -31.39 -7.36
C ILE A 380 -8.83 -30.59 -7.85
N ARG A 381 -8.58 -29.37 -8.31
CA ARG A 381 -9.54 -28.54 -9.01
C ARG A 381 -8.83 -27.67 -10.03
N ASN A 382 -9.34 -27.64 -11.26
CA ASN A 382 -8.75 -26.89 -12.37
C ASN A 382 -7.25 -27.16 -12.51
N GLY A 383 -6.83 -28.43 -12.42
CA GLY A 383 -5.42 -28.83 -12.53
C GLY A 383 -4.50 -28.47 -11.36
N LYS A 384 -5.03 -27.79 -10.31
CA LYS A 384 -4.24 -27.41 -9.13
C LYS A 384 -4.56 -28.28 -7.93
N ALA A 385 -3.52 -28.68 -7.19
CA ALA A 385 -3.66 -29.48 -5.98
C ALA A 385 -3.91 -28.59 -4.76
N TYR A 386 -4.85 -29.00 -3.90
CA TYR A 386 -5.24 -28.37 -2.66
C TYR A 386 -5.33 -29.40 -1.56
N TYR A 387 -5.30 -28.95 -0.30
CA TYR A 387 -5.74 -29.74 0.83
C TYR A 387 -6.68 -28.95 1.74
N ALA A 388 -7.54 -29.66 2.45
CA ALA A 388 -8.46 -29.07 3.42
C ALA A 388 -8.46 -29.90 4.70
N ASP A 389 -8.41 -29.24 5.85
CA ASP A 389 -8.43 -29.84 7.16
C ASP A 389 -9.78 -29.61 7.84
N SER A 390 -10.35 -30.66 8.44
CA SER A 390 -11.59 -30.58 9.23
C SER A 390 -11.48 -31.39 10.50
N ARG A 391 -12.24 -30.99 11.54
CA ARG A 391 -12.39 -31.72 12.81
C ARG A 391 -13.72 -32.46 12.89
N ASP A 392 -14.57 -32.32 11.90
CA ASP A 392 -15.87 -32.95 11.87
C ASP A 392 -15.72 -34.44 11.55
N LYS A 393 -15.73 -35.27 12.60
CA LYS A 393 -15.60 -36.73 12.48
C LYS A 393 -16.73 -37.36 11.69
N THR A 394 -17.95 -36.82 11.74
CA THR A 394 -19.09 -37.32 10.94
C THR A 394 -18.82 -37.18 9.46
N LEU A 395 -18.25 -36.08 9.06
CA LEU A 395 -17.85 -35.82 7.68
C LEU A 395 -16.68 -36.73 7.25
N PHE A 396 -15.71 -37.02 8.14
CA PHE A 396 -14.66 -37.98 7.89
C PHE A 396 -15.23 -39.38 7.56
N TYR A 397 -16.12 -39.92 8.42
CA TYR A 397 -16.71 -41.23 8.22
C TYR A 397 -17.57 -41.27 6.96
N SER A 398 -18.28 -40.21 6.62
CA SER A 398 -19.07 -40.11 5.38
C SER A 398 -18.19 -40.18 4.13
N ILE A 399 -17.02 -39.55 4.14
CA ILE A 399 -16.07 -39.57 3.02
C ILE A 399 -15.31 -40.90 2.99
N HIS A 400 -14.88 -41.41 4.14
CA HIS A 400 -14.09 -42.65 4.26
C HIS A 400 -14.89 -43.91 3.87
N ARG A 401 -16.20 -43.89 4.09
CA ARG A 401 -17.10 -45.01 3.67
C ARG A 401 -17.21 -45.18 2.16
N LEU A 402 -16.81 -44.19 1.38
CA LEU A 402 -16.87 -44.22 -0.08
C LEU A 402 -15.69 -44.94 -0.74
N ASN A 403 -14.88 -45.66 -0.01
CA ASN A 403 -13.76 -46.60 -0.31
C ASN A 403 -13.02 -46.51 -1.67
N HIS A 404 -13.42 -45.63 -2.60
CA HIS A 404 -12.81 -45.49 -3.92
C HIS A 404 -12.41 -44.03 -4.18
N PHE A 405 -11.10 -43.73 -4.24
CA PHE A 405 -10.56 -42.46 -4.67
C PHE A 405 -10.00 -42.60 -6.09
N PRO A 406 -10.15 -41.57 -6.94
CA PRO A 406 -10.69 -40.22 -6.68
C PRO A 406 -12.20 -40.11 -6.77
N ILE A 407 -12.83 -39.37 -5.88
CA ILE A 407 -14.27 -39.07 -5.87
C ILE A 407 -14.57 -37.59 -6.08
N ASN A 408 -15.72 -37.29 -6.72
CA ASN A 408 -16.22 -35.95 -6.78
C ASN A 408 -17.06 -35.64 -5.53
N PHE A 409 -16.66 -34.64 -4.77
CA PHE A 409 -17.29 -34.28 -3.52
C PHE A 409 -17.71 -32.81 -3.50
N LYS A 410 -18.93 -32.52 -3.01
CA LYS A 410 -19.43 -31.15 -2.87
C LYS A 410 -19.08 -30.61 -1.49
N ILE A 411 -18.30 -29.55 -1.42
CA ILE A 411 -17.98 -28.88 -0.15
C ILE A 411 -19.20 -28.09 0.30
N THR A 412 -19.88 -28.51 1.35
CA THR A 412 -21.16 -27.92 1.82
C THR A 412 -21.07 -27.31 3.23
N LYS A 413 -20.05 -27.60 4.03
CA LYS A 413 -19.92 -27.14 5.43
C LYS A 413 -18.79 -26.15 5.68
N TYR A 414 -19.02 -25.30 6.70
CA TYR A 414 -18.20 -24.14 7.06
C TYR A 414 -16.89 -24.45 7.80
N ASP A 415 -16.63 -25.68 8.21
CA ASP A 415 -15.51 -26.05 9.07
C ASP A 415 -14.24 -26.52 8.35
N TRP A 416 -14.24 -26.45 7.03
CA TRP A 416 -13.07 -26.80 6.23
C TRP A 416 -12.08 -25.67 6.12
N ARG A 417 -10.81 -25.99 6.33
CA ARG A 417 -9.66 -25.11 6.05
C ARG A 417 -8.96 -25.61 4.80
N ILE A 418 -9.00 -24.82 3.73
CA ILE A 418 -8.45 -25.19 2.41
C ILE A 418 -7.11 -24.50 2.19
N TYR A 419 -6.11 -25.27 1.77
CA TYR A 419 -4.75 -24.80 1.52
C TYR A 419 -4.28 -25.24 0.13
N THR A 420 -3.49 -24.39 -0.54
CA THR A 420 -2.77 -24.79 -1.76
C THR A 420 -1.50 -25.54 -1.38
N LYS A 421 -1.26 -26.71 -1.96
CA LYS A 421 0.03 -27.40 -1.82
C LYS A 421 1.13 -26.53 -2.47
N SER A 422 2.17 -26.22 -1.73
CA SER A 422 3.38 -25.62 -2.31
C SER A 422 4.04 -26.68 -3.21
N LYS A 423 4.68 -26.25 -4.32
CA LYS A 423 5.35 -27.13 -5.30
C LYS A 423 6.44 -28.05 -4.72
N LYS A 424 6.73 -28.02 -3.41
CA LYS A 424 7.82 -28.74 -2.76
C LYS A 424 7.45 -30.05 -2.08
N GLU A 425 6.16 -30.34 -1.85
CA GLU A 425 5.78 -31.66 -1.32
C GLU A 425 5.46 -32.60 -2.50
N LYS A 426 6.48 -33.26 -3.00
CA LYS A 426 6.29 -34.46 -3.86
C LYS A 426 5.59 -35.51 -3.01
N VAL A 427 4.38 -35.89 -3.37
CA VAL A 427 3.70 -37.06 -2.85
C VAL A 427 4.56 -38.27 -3.23
N LYS A 428 5.22 -38.90 -2.26
CA LYS A 428 5.79 -40.22 -2.47
C LYS A 428 4.62 -41.19 -2.69
N PRO A 429 4.59 -41.97 -3.77
CA PRO A 429 3.64 -43.05 -3.87
C PRO A 429 3.99 -44.05 -2.76
N GLN A 430 3.05 -44.33 -1.87
CA GLN A 430 3.13 -45.52 -1.04
C GLN A 430 2.65 -46.68 -1.91
N THR A 431 3.58 -47.58 -2.18
CA THR A 431 3.33 -48.94 -2.64
C THR A 431 2.45 -49.72 -1.66
#